data_2456098ed636f6f53484050b93114fa0
#
_entry.id   2456098ed636f6f53484050b93114fa0
#
_cell.length_a   1.000
_cell.length_b   1.000
_cell.length_c   1.000
_cell.angle_alpha   90.00
_cell.angle_beta   90.00
_cell.angle_gamma   90.00
#
_symmetry.space_group_name_H-M   'P 1'
#
loop_
_entity.id
_entity.type
_entity.pdbx_description
1 polymer ?
#
loop_
_entity_poly.entity_id
_entity_poly.type
_entity_poly.pdbx_seq_one_letter_code
_entity_poly.pdbx_strand_id
1 'polypeptide(L)'
;MAKDVPPPDVNGKTVLLKPNILSPKKPEFAICTHPVVVGAAVKLFLELGAKKVLVGESPATANPTSAAKATGMYNQIIDNGGEWVEFSDQIVVECPEGKLVKSFEFASPFADADIIVSLSKLKTHQFMSYTGAMKN
;
A
#
# COMPACT_ATOMS: atom_id res chain seq x y z
N MET A 1 21.40 -1.18 6.27
CA MET A 1 20.25 -1.86 5.67
C MET A 1 20.11 -1.63 4.17
N ALA A 2 20.22 -0.41 3.65
CA ALA A 2 20.08 -0.18 2.20
C ALA A 2 21.25 -0.72 1.33
N LYS A 3 22.37 -1.11 1.91
CA LYS A 3 23.51 -1.65 1.16
C LYS A 3 23.35 -3.13 0.77
N ASP A 4 22.54 -3.86 1.51
CA ASP A 4 22.39 -5.31 1.35
C ASP A 4 21.19 -5.71 0.46
N VAL A 5 20.20 -4.82 0.34
CA VAL A 5 19.04 -4.98 -0.54
C VAL A 5 18.80 -3.64 -1.23
N PRO A 6 19.34 -3.43 -2.42
CA PRO A 6 19.12 -2.20 -3.16
C PRO A 6 17.63 -2.04 -3.48
N PRO A 7 17.09 -0.82 -3.45
CA PRO A 7 15.73 -0.56 -3.90
C PRO A 7 15.60 -0.95 -5.39
N PRO A 8 14.40 -1.34 -5.83
CA PRO A 8 14.17 -1.59 -7.24
C PRO A 8 14.43 -0.32 -8.06
N ASP A 9 14.80 -0.49 -9.32
CA ASP A 9 14.86 0.63 -10.26
C ASP A 9 13.45 1.17 -10.50
N VAL A 10 13.19 2.37 -10.01
CA VAL A 10 11.87 3.05 -10.10
C VAL A 10 11.90 4.25 -11.04
N ASN A 11 13.03 4.52 -11.69
CA ASN A 11 13.19 5.71 -12.53
C ASN A 11 12.15 5.73 -13.67
N GLY A 12 11.37 6.81 -13.74
CA GLY A 12 10.30 6.99 -14.70
C GLY A 12 9.07 6.10 -14.52
N LYS A 13 9.00 5.31 -13.44
CA LYS A 13 7.92 4.33 -13.19
C LYS A 13 6.86 4.84 -12.23
N THR A 14 5.66 4.24 -12.32
CA THR A 14 4.58 4.41 -11.35
C THR A 14 4.74 3.38 -10.23
N VAL A 15 4.84 3.86 -9.00
CA VAL A 15 4.96 3.02 -7.80
C VAL A 15 3.65 3.05 -7.03
N LEU A 16 3.07 1.89 -6.73
CA LEU A 16 1.91 1.75 -5.84
C LEU A 16 2.37 1.28 -4.47
N LEU A 17 2.14 2.10 -3.46
CA LEU A 17 2.38 1.74 -2.05
C LEU A 17 1.07 1.23 -1.45
N LYS A 18 1.11 0.03 -0.88
CA LYS A 18 -0.02 -0.54 -0.12
C LYS A 18 0.33 -0.59 1.37
N PRO A 19 -0.08 0.41 2.16
CA PRO A 19 0.02 0.35 3.61
C PRO A 19 -0.99 -0.65 4.18
N ASN A 20 -1.06 -0.77 5.49
CA ASN A 20 -2.11 -1.49 6.20
C ASN A 20 -2.97 -0.51 7.00
N ILE A 21 -4.26 -0.43 6.69
CA ILE A 21 -5.26 0.30 7.48
C ILE A 21 -6.29 -0.72 7.98
N LEU A 22 -6.30 -0.97 9.29
CA LEU A 22 -7.30 -1.85 9.90
C LEU A 22 -8.60 -1.10 10.18
N SER A 23 -8.51 0.09 10.76
CA SER A 23 -9.64 0.91 11.15
C SER A 23 -9.21 2.38 11.31
N PRO A 24 -10.15 3.35 11.32
CA PRO A 24 -9.87 4.78 11.43
C PRO A 24 -9.44 5.15 12.87
N LYS A 25 -8.31 4.63 13.33
CA LYS A 25 -7.71 4.93 14.64
C LYS A 25 -6.43 5.71 14.48
N LYS A 26 -6.14 6.55 15.48
CA LYS A 26 -4.91 7.35 15.53
C LYS A 26 -3.65 6.46 15.60
N PRO A 27 -2.48 6.96 15.16
CA PRO A 27 -1.23 6.20 15.12
C PRO A 27 -0.81 5.58 16.45
N GLU A 28 -1.16 6.20 17.58
CA GLU A 28 -0.82 5.74 18.93
C GLU A 28 -1.38 4.34 19.26
N PHE A 29 -2.45 3.93 18.58
CA PHE A 29 -2.99 2.57 18.71
C PHE A 29 -2.13 1.50 18.02
N ALA A 30 -1.18 1.89 17.19
CA ALA A 30 -0.22 1.02 16.50
C ALA A 30 -0.83 -0.14 15.69
N ILE A 31 -2.09 -0.04 15.26
CA ILE A 31 -2.81 -1.08 14.50
C ILE A 31 -2.77 -0.90 12.98
N CYS A 32 -2.31 0.26 12.51
CA CYS A 32 -2.10 0.58 11.10
C CYS A 32 -0.61 0.83 10.82
N THR A 33 -0.22 0.87 9.55
CA THR A 33 1.10 1.39 9.19
C THR A 33 1.21 2.83 9.67
N HIS A 34 2.33 3.19 10.27
CA HIS A 34 2.49 4.53 10.82
C HIS A 34 2.54 5.57 9.68
N PRO A 35 1.77 6.67 9.75
CA PRO A 35 1.66 7.64 8.66
C PRO A 35 3.01 8.24 8.23
N VAL A 36 3.91 8.50 9.18
CA VAL A 36 5.27 8.99 8.87
C VAL A 36 6.06 8.00 8.01
N VAL A 37 5.89 6.69 8.22
CA VAL A 37 6.54 5.67 7.38
C VAL A 37 6.01 5.73 5.95
N VAL A 38 4.71 5.94 5.78
CA VAL A 38 4.10 6.08 4.45
C VAL A 38 4.60 7.34 3.75
N GLY A 39 4.60 8.50 4.44
CA GLY A 39 5.12 9.75 3.89
C GLY A 39 6.61 9.65 3.52
N ALA A 40 7.42 9.03 4.39
CA ALA A 40 8.84 8.80 4.10
C ALA A 40 9.06 7.89 2.88
N ALA A 41 8.23 6.86 2.71
CA ALA A 41 8.27 5.99 1.53
C ALA A 41 7.88 6.75 0.25
N VAL A 42 6.83 7.57 0.29
CA VAL A 42 6.44 8.43 -0.84
C VAL A 42 7.61 9.30 -1.27
N LYS A 43 8.18 10.05 -0.32
CA LYS A 43 9.32 10.93 -0.57
C LYS A 43 10.51 10.17 -1.15
N LEU A 44 10.86 9.03 -0.55
CA LEU A 44 11.99 8.20 -1.00
C LEU A 44 11.84 7.76 -2.46
N PHE A 45 10.67 7.25 -2.85
CA PHE A 45 10.48 6.77 -4.21
C PHE A 45 10.46 7.91 -5.24
N LEU A 46 9.94 9.09 -4.90
CA LEU A 46 10.05 10.28 -5.73
C LEU A 46 11.51 10.75 -5.88
N GLU A 47 12.29 10.75 -4.79
CA GLU A 47 13.73 11.08 -4.82
C GLU A 47 14.55 10.07 -5.65
N LEU A 48 14.12 8.81 -5.70
CA LEU A 48 14.72 7.77 -6.55
C LEU A 48 14.29 7.88 -8.03
N GLY A 49 13.50 8.88 -8.40
CA GLY A 49 13.12 9.17 -9.78
C GLY A 49 11.81 8.50 -10.23
N ALA A 50 10.97 8.02 -9.32
CA ALA A 50 9.65 7.55 -9.70
C ALA A 50 8.86 8.69 -10.38
N LYS A 51 8.19 8.36 -11.49
CA LYS A 51 7.31 9.30 -12.20
C LYS A 51 6.11 9.69 -11.35
N LYS A 52 5.59 8.75 -10.56
CA LYS A 52 4.37 8.89 -9.78
C LYS A 52 4.39 7.89 -8.61
N VAL A 53 3.93 8.31 -7.45
CA VAL A 53 3.74 7.43 -6.29
C VAL A 53 2.28 7.46 -5.88
N LEU A 54 1.60 6.34 -6.10
CA LEU A 54 0.23 6.10 -5.70
C LEU A 54 0.21 5.42 -4.34
N VAL A 55 -0.76 5.75 -3.51
CA VAL A 55 -0.98 5.07 -2.23
C VAL A 55 -2.45 4.71 -2.10
N GLY A 56 -2.75 3.45 -1.88
CA GLY A 56 -4.12 2.98 -1.74
C GLY A 56 -4.26 1.84 -0.75
N GLU A 57 -5.44 1.70 -0.18
CA GLU A 57 -5.81 0.62 0.72
C GLU A 57 -7.32 0.39 0.71
N SER A 58 -7.75 -0.83 1.04
CA SER A 58 -9.16 -1.22 1.14
C SER A 58 -9.42 -1.84 2.51
N PRO A 59 -9.69 -1.02 3.56
CA PRO A 59 -10.05 -1.52 4.87
C PRO A 59 -11.41 -2.22 4.81
N ALA A 60 -11.55 -3.35 5.53
CA ALA A 60 -12.73 -4.22 5.44
C ALA A 60 -14.05 -3.55 5.89
N THR A 61 -14.01 -2.57 6.79
CA THR A 61 -15.21 -2.04 7.47
C THR A 61 -15.32 -0.52 7.46
N ALA A 62 -14.42 0.18 6.78
CA ALA A 62 -14.42 1.65 6.78
C ALA A 62 -14.26 2.18 5.36
N ASN A 63 -14.79 3.38 5.10
CA ASN A 63 -14.49 4.09 3.87
C ASN A 63 -12.98 4.37 3.80
N PRO A 64 -12.28 3.97 2.71
CA PRO A 64 -10.82 4.06 2.61
C PRO A 64 -10.27 5.46 2.83
N THR A 65 -10.82 6.45 2.14
CA THR A 65 -10.36 7.85 2.23
C THR A 65 -10.60 8.43 3.63
N SER A 66 -11.75 8.15 4.24
CA SER A 66 -12.03 8.59 5.61
C SER A 66 -11.10 7.95 6.62
N ALA A 67 -10.78 6.67 6.45
CA ALA A 67 -9.82 5.96 7.29
C ALA A 67 -8.39 6.50 7.13
N ALA A 68 -7.96 6.78 5.91
CA ALA A 68 -6.66 7.40 5.65
C ALA A 68 -6.52 8.80 6.28
N LYS A 69 -7.60 9.60 6.27
CA LYS A 69 -7.65 10.91 6.94
C LYS A 69 -7.60 10.76 8.45
N ALA A 70 -8.39 9.87 9.03
CA ALA A 70 -8.45 9.67 10.47
C ALA A 70 -7.14 9.12 11.07
N THR A 71 -6.40 8.31 10.32
CA THR A 71 -5.06 7.84 10.71
C THR A 71 -3.95 8.89 10.53
N GLY A 72 -4.23 10.02 9.87
CA GLY A 72 -3.24 11.03 9.48
C GLY A 72 -2.40 10.64 8.27
N MET A 73 -2.65 9.49 7.67
CA MET A 73 -1.89 8.97 6.53
C MET A 73 -2.12 9.80 5.28
N TYR A 74 -3.36 10.23 5.03
CA TYR A 74 -3.72 11.03 3.87
C TYR A 74 -2.86 12.29 3.74
N ASN A 75 -2.74 13.08 4.82
CA ASN A 75 -1.93 14.29 4.82
C ASN A 75 -0.45 13.98 4.55
N GLN A 76 0.10 12.93 5.19
CA GLN A 76 1.48 12.52 4.94
C GLN A 76 1.74 12.13 3.48
N ILE A 77 0.77 11.55 2.79
CA ILE A 77 0.88 11.22 1.37
C ILE A 77 0.95 12.50 0.53
N ILE A 78 -0.04 13.38 0.71
CA ILE A 78 -0.18 14.60 -0.10
C ILE A 78 0.98 15.56 0.15
N ASP A 79 1.34 15.79 1.42
CA ASP A 79 2.42 16.71 1.81
C ASP A 79 3.81 16.27 1.28
N ASN A 80 3.98 14.97 1.00
CA ASN A 80 5.21 14.43 0.43
C ASN A 80 5.13 14.21 -1.10
N GLY A 81 4.07 14.69 -1.78
CA GLY A 81 3.94 14.66 -3.23
C GLY A 81 3.37 13.35 -3.82
N GLY A 82 2.83 12.47 -2.98
CA GLY A 82 2.11 11.27 -3.43
C GLY A 82 0.65 11.54 -3.75
N GLU A 83 -0.01 10.54 -4.33
CA GLU A 83 -1.43 10.58 -4.66
C GLU A 83 -2.16 9.46 -3.92
N TRP A 84 -3.28 9.80 -3.27
CA TRP A 84 -4.19 8.79 -2.73
C TRP A 84 -5.09 8.25 -3.84
N VAL A 85 -5.20 6.91 -3.94
CA VAL A 85 -6.10 6.23 -4.88
C VAL A 85 -7.06 5.30 -4.15
N GLU A 86 -8.29 5.23 -4.64
CA GLU A 86 -9.29 4.31 -4.11
C GLU A 86 -9.24 2.98 -4.85
N PHE A 87 -9.46 1.90 -4.12
CA PHE A 87 -9.56 0.54 -4.66
C PHE A 87 -11.04 0.21 -4.93
N SER A 88 -11.70 1.07 -5.73
CA SER A 88 -13.13 0.99 -6.02
C SER A 88 -13.48 0.08 -7.19
N ASP A 89 -12.63 0.09 -8.22
CA ASP A 89 -12.84 -0.70 -9.42
C ASP A 89 -11.99 -1.96 -9.38
N GLN A 90 -12.48 -3.02 -10.02
CA GLN A 90 -11.81 -4.31 -10.06
C GLN A 90 -11.41 -4.68 -11.49
N ILE A 91 -10.27 -5.33 -11.58
CA ILE A 91 -9.78 -5.98 -12.80
C ILE A 91 -9.62 -7.47 -12.57
N VAL A 92 -9.86 -8.26 -13.59
CA VAL A 92 -9.59 -9.71 -13.57
C VAL A 92 -8.22 -9.95 -14.21
N VAL A 93 -7.34 -10.62 -13.48
CA VAL A 93 -6.04 -11.05 -13.98
C VAL A 93 -6.06 -12.56 -14.14
N GLU A 94 -5.95 -13.03 -15.38
CA GLU A 94 -5.90 -14.46 -15.69
C GLU A 94 -4.55 -15.05 -15.30
N CYS A 95 -4.59 -16.24 -14.69
CA CYS A 95 -3.43 -17.03 -14.32
C CYS A 95 -3.62 -18.49 -14.80
N PRO A 96 -3.52 -18.75 -16.11
CA PRO A 96 -3.79 -20.07 -16.69
C PRO A 96 -2.94 -21.19 -16.09
N GLU A 97 -1.71 -20.87 -15.72
CA GLU A 97 -0.73 -21.81 -15.11
C GLU A 97 -1.02 -22.09 -13.63
N GLY A 98 -1.94 -21.34 -12.99
CA GLY A 98 -2.31 -21.55 -11.61
C GLY A 98 -2.85 -22.95 -11.37
N LYS A 99 -2.43 -23.63 -10.30
CA LYS A 99 -2.89 -25.00 -10.00
C LYS A 99 -4.33 -25.04 -9.43
N LEU A 100 -4.62 -24.14 -8.50
CA LEU A 100 -5.91 -24.10 -7.78
C LEU A 100 -6.78 -22.95 -8.25
N VAL A 101 -6.20 -21.78 -8.51
CA VAL A 101 -6.90 -20.56 -8.92
C VAL A 101 -6.41 -20.17 -10.31
N LYS A 102 -7.36 -19.90 -11.21
CA LYS A 102 -7.09 -19.57 -12.62
C LYS A 102 -7.22 -18.08 -12.94
N SER A 103 -7.83 -17.32 -12.04
CA SER A 103 -7.96 -15.87 -12.17
C SER A 103 -8.01 -15.23 -10.79
N PHE A 104 -7.62 -13.97 -10.71
CA PHE A 104 -7.69 -13.16 -9.50
C PHE A 104 -8.36 -11.83 -9.81
N GLU A 105 -9.15 -11.33 -8.86
CA GLU A 105 -9.68 -9.99 -8.89
C GLU A 105 -8.76 -9.06 -8.10
N PHE A 106 -8.27 -8.02 -8.75
CA PHE A 106 -7.45 -6.97 -8.14
C PHE A 106 -8.13 -5.62 -8.29
N ALA A 107 -7.82 -4.69 -7.39
CA ALA A 107 -8.20 -3.31 -7.56
C ALA A 107 -7.49 -2.69 -8.78
N SER A 108 -8.19 -1.86 -9.55
CA SER A 108 -7.66 -1.28 -10.80
C SER A 108 -6.31 -0.57 -10.65
N PRO A 109 -5.96 0.14 -9.56
CA PRO A 109 -4.65 0.77 -9.41
C PRO A 109 -3.46 -0.20 -9.46
N PHE A 110 -3.69 -1.50 -9.27
CA PHE A 110 -2.63 -2.51 -9.44
C PHE A 110 -2.21 -2.68 -10.90
N ALA A 111 -3.12 -2.45 -11.85
CA ALA A 111 -2.81 -2.49 -13.29
C ALA A 111 -2.02 -1.27 -13.77
N ASP A 112 -2.20 -0.13 -13.11
CA ASP A 112 -1.55 1.13 -13.45
C ASP A 112 -0.12 1.24 -12.88
N ALA A 113 0.26 0.31 -12.02
CA ALA A 113 1.52 0.32 -11.30
C ALA A 113 2.58 -0.56 -11.98
N ASP A 114 3.76 -0.01 -12.23
CA ASP A 114 4.92 -0.78 -12.66
C ASP A 114 5.56 -1.54 -11.50
N ILE A 115 5.45 -0.99 -10.28
CA ILE A 115 6.04 -1.55 -9.07
C ILE A 115 5.05 -1.43 -7.92
N ILE A 116 4.85 -2.53 -7.20
CA ILE A 116 3.99 -2.60 -6.02
C ILE A 116 4.85 -2.81 -4.78
N VAL A 117 4.65 -1.96 -3.77
CA VAL A 117 5.38 -2.02 -2.50
C VAL A 117 4.41 -2.20 -1.33
N SER A 118 4.52 -3.31 -0.63
CA SER A 118 3.73 -3.56 0.58
C SER A 118 4.38 -2.90 1.80
N LEU A 119 3.74 -1.87 2.35
CA LEU A 119 4.12 -1.22 3.59
C LEU A 119 3.32 -1.80 4.77
N SER A 120 3.49 -3.09 4.98
CA SER A 120 2.72 -3.85 5.95
C SER A 120 2.97 -3.42 7.41
N LYS A 121 2.00 -3.73 8.28
CA LYS A 121 2.14 -3.61 9.73
C LYS A 121 2.29 -5.00 10.34
N LEU A 122 3.40 -5.27 11.01
CA LEU A 122 3.55 -6.49 11.80
C LEU A 122 2.75 -6.34 13.09
N LYS A 123 1.74 -7.19 13.27
CA LYS A 123 0.84 -7.21 14.44
C LYS A 123 0.16 -8.57 14.59
N THR A 124 -0.44 -8.83 15.74
CA THR A 124 -1.29 -10.01 15.96
C THR A 124 -2.56 -9.96 15.09
N HIS A 125 -3.10 -11.11 14.78
CA HIS A 125 -4.35 -11.28 14.04
C HIS A 125 -5.15 -12.46 14.59
N GLN A 126 -6.43 -12.26 14.86
CA GLN A 126 -7.29 -13.27 15.51
C GLN A 126 -7.39 -14.58 14.72
N PHE A 127 -7.51 -14.51 13.38
CA PHE A 127 -7.67 -15.70 12.53
C PHE A 127 -6.36 -16.22 11.95
N MET A 128 -5.41 -15.33 11.64
CA MET A 128 -4.18 -15.66 10.92
C MET A 128 -2.94 -15.64 11.81
N SER A 129 -3.12 -15.62 13.13
CA SER A 129 -2.09 -15.48 14.17
C SER A 129 -1.35 -14.14 14.08
N TYR A 130 -0.87 -13.73 12.92
CA TYR A 130 -0.22 -12.43 12.72
C TYR A 130 -0.56 -11.80 11.35
N THR A 131 -0.37 -10.51 11.24
CA THR A 131 -0.36 -9.74 10.00
C THR A 131 1.07 -9.32 9.67
N GLY A 132 1.49 -9.49 8.44
CA GLY A 132 2.79 -9.07 7.90
C GLY A 132 2.69 -8.86 6.40
N ALA A 133 3.80 -8.88 5.69
CA ALA A 133 3.84 -8.61 4.25
C ALA A 133 2.99 -9.59 3.43
N MET A 134 2.99 -10.86 3.76
CA MET A 134 2.22 -11.87 3.02
C MET A 134 0.70 -11.74 3.20
N LYS A 135 0.25 -11.22 4.33
CA LYS A 135 -1.18 -11.06 4.61
C LYS A 135 -1.72 -9.71 4.12
N ASN A 136 -0.87 -8.70 3.96
CA ASN A 136 -1.27 -7.32 3.67
C ASN A 136 -1.89 -7.14 2.28
#